data_e6aaa455986a5f812453534d90d93137
#
_entry.id   e6aaa455986a5f812453534d90d93137
#
_cell.length_a   1.000
_cell.length_b   1.000
_cell.length_c   1.000
_cell.angle_alpha   90.00
_cell.angle_beta   90.00
_cell.angle_gamma   90.00
#
_symmetry.space_group_name_H-M   'P 1'
#
loop_
_entity.id
_entity.type
_entity.pdbx_description
1 polymer ?
#
loop_
_entity_poly.entity_id
_entity_poly.type
_entity_poly.pdbx_seq_one_letter_code
_entity_poly.pdbx_strand_id
1 'polypeptide(L)'
;VKNAPSPENMEQNQAMIDSMWETVAAETAGSRGVSVDSLNYFIDHLSIALPEDMVSHNLADEALSVEEYKGKLADLAGKDSYKDVKFIQFSDYAAAKATPNLTAKKNIAVIYANGNILEQDDPNNISGDRFAGIIAKVRADSTVKAVVFRVNSPGGTVLAASKIKEEIDLTRAVKPVIASYGDYAASGGY
;
A
#
# COMPACT_ATOMS: atom_id res chain seq x y z
N VAL A 1 19.06 -25.14 -19.59
CA VAL A 1 18.75 -23.76 -19.18
C VAL A 1 18.68 -22.94 -20.46
N LYS A 2 17.54 -22.27 -20.72
CA LYS A 2 17.41 -21.35 -21.86
C LYS A 2 18.17 -20.06 -21.56
N ASN A 3 18.91 -19.55 -22.54
CA ASN A 3 19.71 -18.32 -22.38
C ASN A 3 18.89 -17.02 -22.57
N ALA A 4 17.59 -17.12 -22.86
CA ALA A 4 16.68 -15.99 -23.04
C ALA A 4 15.26 -16.38 -22.58
N PRO A 5 14.43 -15.40 -22.15
CA PRO A 5 13.02 -15.65 -21.86
C PRO A 5 12.26 -16.11 -23.10
N SER A 6 11.16 -16.87 -22.90
CA SER A 6 10.30 -17.25 -24.00
C SER A 6 9.48 -16.05 -24.49
N PRO A 7 8.95 -16.09 -25.74
CA PRO A 7 8.06 -15.04 -26.25
C PRO A 7 6.87 -14.78 -25.32
N GLU A 8 6.24 -15.82 -24.77
CA GLU A 8 5.10 -15.71 -23.87
C GLU A 8 5.48 -15.04 -22.54
N ASN A 9 6.68 -15.33 -22.02
CA ASN A 9 7.18 -14.66 -20.82
C ASN A 9 7.48 -13.18 -21.08
N MET A 10 8.00 -12.85 -22.27
CA MET A 10 8.21 -11.46 -22.66
C MET A 10 6.89 -10.71 -22.80
N GLU A 11 5.90 -11.31 -23.46
CA GLU A 11 4.56 -10.72 -23.60
C GLU A 11 3.89 -10.46 -22.24
N GLN A 12 3.94 -11.43 -21.33
CA GLN A 12 3.40 -11.28 -19.98
C GLN A 12 4.08 -10.16 -19.21
N ASN A 13 5.41 -10.10 -19.24
CA ASN A 13 6.16 -9.07 -18.55
C ASN A 13 5.89 -7.69 -19.16
N GLN A 14 5.81 -7.59 -20.47
CA GLN A 14 5.51 -6.35 -21.18
C GLN A 14 4.12 -5.84 -20.78
N ALA A 15 3.10 -6.69 -20.85
CA ALA A 15 1.74 -6.32 -20.45
C ALA A 15 1.65 -5.83 -19.01
N MET A 16 2.40 -6.45 -18.09
CA MET A 16 2.47 -6.00 -16.68
C MET A 16 3.12 -4.62 -16.57
N ILE A 17 4.26 -4.40 -17.24
CA ILE A 17 4.99 -3.12 -17.20
C ILE A 17 4.15 -2.01 -17.84
N ASP A 18 3.52 -2.29 -18.97
CA ASP A 18 2.66 -1.33 -19.67
C ASP A 18 1.48 -0.89 -18.78
N SER A 19 0.82 -1.83 -18.13
CA SER A 19 -0.28 -1.52 -17.20
C SER A 19 0.17 -0.67 -16.00
N MET A 20 1.35 -0.94 -15.44
CA MET A 20 1.92 -0.13 -14.38
C MET A 20 2.26 1.28 -14.89
N TRP A 21 2.89 1.38 -16.06
CA TRP A 21 3.24 2.65 -16.65
C TRP A 21 2.02 3.49 -17.01
N GLU A 22 1.00 2.90 -17.64
CA GLU A 22 -0.26 3.59 -17.95
C GLU A 22 -0.88 4.25 -16.72
N THR A 23 -0.90 3.55 -15.59
CA THR A 23 -1.42 4.08 -14.32
C THR A 23 -0.59 5.27 -13.83
N VAL A 24 0.73 5.09 -13.71
CA VAL A 24 1.65 6.14 -13.23
C VAL A 24 1.64 7.36 -14.15
N ALA A 25 1.65 7.12 -15.47
CA ALA A 25 1.65 8.20 -16.45
C ALA A 25 0.35 9.00 -16.41
N ALA A 26 -0.81 8.33 -16.32
CA ALA A 26 -2.10 9.00 -16.23
C ALA A 26 -2.25 9.85 -14.95
N GLU A 27 -1.84 9.32 -13.80
CA GLU A 27 -1.88 10.04 -12.52
C GLU A 27 -0.91 11.23 -12.51
N THR A 28 0.29 11.05 -13.03
CA THR A 28 1.28 12.12 -13.15
C THR A 28 0.80 13.21 -14.10
N ALA A 29 0.32 12.82 -15.28
CA ALA A 29 -0.22 13.73 -16.28
C ALA A 29 -1.34 14.59 -15.70
N GLY A 30 -2.31 13.96 -15.04
CA GLY A 30 -3.44 14.62 -14.41
C GLY A 30 -3.04 15.58 -13.29
N SER A 31 -2.09 15.18 -12.43
CA SER A 31 -1.64 15.99 -11.30
C SER A 31 -0.75 17.18 -11.72
N ARG A 32 -0.01 17.04 -12.81
CA ARG A 32 0.97 18.02 -13.27
C ARG A 32 0.52 18.87 -14.47
N GLY A 33 -0.64 18.56 -15.04
CA GLY A 33 -1.15 19.29 -16.20
C GLY A 33 -0.30 19.10 -17.45
N VAL A 34 0.37 17.95 -17.57
CA VAL A 34 1.12 17.54 -18.77
C VAL A 34 0.37 16.41 -19.48
N SER A 35 0.66 16.17 -20.77
CA SER A 35 0.07 15.02 -21.47
C SER A 35 0.87 13.74 -21.22
N VAL A 36 0.24 12.57 -21.33
CA VAL A 36 0.93 11.26 -21.30
C VAL A 36 1.93 11.18 -22.46
N ASP A 37 1.57 11.72 -23.63
CA ASP A 37 2.48 11.76 -24.79
C ASP A 37 3.73 12.59 -24.49
N SER A 38 3.60 13.71 -23.76
CA SER A 38 4.75 14.51 -23.32
C SER A 38 5.64 13.72 -22.36
N LEU A 39 5.05 12.97 -21.40
CA LEU A 39 5.82 12.11 -20.49
C LEU A 39 6.60 11.03 -21.26
N ASN A 40 5.96 10.36 -22.21
CA ASN A 40 6.61 9.38 -23.06
C ASN A 40 7.75 10.01 -23.87
N TYR A 41 7.50 11.20 -24.46
CA TYR A 41 8.53 11.93 -25.19
C TYR A 41 9.74 12.26 -24.31
N PHE A 42 9.53 12.71 -23.07
CA PHE A 42 10.63 13.03 -22.14
C PHE A 42 11.48 11.81 -21.82
N ILE A 43 10.86 10.64 -21.67
CA ILE A 43 11.55 9.38 -21.40
C ILE A 43 12.33 8.93 -22.63
N ASP A 44 11.69 8.86 -23.78
CA ASP A 44 12.29 8.36 -25.02
C ASP A 44 13.48 9.20 -25.49
N HIS A 45 13.45 10.50 -25.21
CA HIS A 45 14.49 11.44 -25.61
C HIS A 45 15.44 11.83 -24.47
N LEU A 46 15.31 11.21 -23.29
CA LEU A 46 16.11 11.54 -22.09
C LEU A 46 16.14 13.06 -21.81
N SER A 47 14.97 13.72 -21.97
CA SER A 47 14.85 15.17 -21.86
C SER A 47 15.03 15.70 -20.44
N ILE A 48 15.08 14.82 -19.45
CA ILE A 48 15.24 15.13 -18.03
C ILE A 48 16.58 14.58 -17.58
N ALA A 49 17.59 15.41 -17.52
CA ALA A 49 18.94 15.07 -17.11
C ALA A 49 19.35 15.77 -15.79
N LEU A 50 18.80 16.96 -15.53
CA LEU A 50 19.09 17.77 -14.35
C LEU A 50 17.80 18.03 -13.55
N PRO A 51 17.91 18.37 -12.25
CA PRO A 51 16.74 18.72 -11.44
C PRO A 51 15.92 19.89 -12.03
N GLU A 52 16.57 20.85 -12.67
CA GLU A 52 15.93 22.01 -13.31
C GLU A 52 15.05 21.60 -14.49
N ASP A 53 15.38 20.49 -15.16
CA ASP A 53 14.57 19.97 -16.27
C ASP A 53 13.22 19.47 -15.75
N MET A 54 13.15 18.94 -14.51
CA MET A 54 11.88 18.57 -13.87
C MET A 54 10.95 19.79 -13.71
N VAL A 55 11.54 20.95 -13.37
CA VAL A 55 10.79 22.19 -13.21
C VAL A 55 10.35 22.74 -14.57
N SER A 56 11.26 22.79 -15.54
CA SER A 56 10.96 23.30 -16.89
C SER A 56 9.89 22.49 -17.63
N HIS A 57 9.76 21.21 -17.30
CA HIS A 57 8.76 20.29 -17.85
C HIS A 57 7.51 20.15 -16.96
N ASN A 58 7.38 20.99 -15.95
CA ASN A 58 6.26 21.02 -14.99
C ASN A 58 6.07 19.72 -14.19
N LEU A 59 7.13 18.92 -14.00
CA LEU A 59 7.12 17.70 -13.21
C LEU A 59 7.50 17.93 -11.74
N ALA A 60 8.11 19.07 -11.43
CA ALA A 60 8.37 19.56 -10.08
C ALA A 60 8.06 21.05 -10.01
N ASP A 61 7.76 21.54 -8.81
CA ASP A 61 7.48 22.97 -8.60
C ASP A 61 8.78 23.77 -8.48
N GLU A 62 9.81 23.17 -7.89
CA GLU A 62 11.10 23.82 -7.62
C GLU A 62 12.22 22.79 -7.58
N ALA A 63 13.42 23.21 -7.94
CA ALA A 63 14.68 22.51 -7.70
C ALA A 63 15.49 23.31 -6.68
N LEU A 64 15.64 22.76 -5.48
CA LEU A 64 16.25 23.46 -4.35
C LEU A 64 17.47 22.71 -3.84
N SER A 65 18.50 23.43 -3.44
CA SER A 65 19.57 22.89 -2.60
C SER A 65 19.02 22.54 -1.21
N VAL A 66 19.75 21.73 -0.44
CA VAL A 66 19.37 21.36 0.92
C VAL A 66 19.21 22.59 1.82
N GLU A 67 20.04 23.61 1.65
CA GLU A 67 19.97 24.83 2.49
C GLU A 67 18.76 25.70 2.11
N GLU A 68 18.46 25.83 0.82
CA GLU A 68 17.25 26.52 0.36
C GLU A 68 15.97 25.81 0.84
N TYR A 69 15.94 24.46 0.78
CA TYR A 69 14.84 23.67 1.30
C TYR A 69 14.64 23.86 2.80
N LYS A 70 15.73 23.89 3.59
CA LYS A 70 15.67 24.20 5.02
C LYS A 70 15.13 25.61 5.28
N GLY A 71 15.58 26.60 4.52
CA GLY A 71 15.05 27.95 4.57
C GLY A 71 13.55 27.98 4.31
N LYS A 72 13.10 27.35 3.24
CA LYS A 72 11.68 27.25 2.90
C LYS A 72 10.85 26.57 4.01
N LEU A 73 11.36 25.52 4.66
CA LEU A 73 10.69 24.89 5.79
C LEU A 73 10.60 25.82 7.01
N ALA A 74 11.64 26.62 7.27
CA ALA A 74 11.59 27.62 8.34
C ALA A 74 10.53 28.69 8.06
N ASP A 75 10.49 29.22 6.85
CA ASP A 75 9.50 30.22 6.41
C ASP A 75 8.06 29.68 6.54
N LEU A 76 7.82 28.46 6.04
CA LEU A 76 6.52 27.79 6.16
C LEU A 76 6.07 27.56 7.61
N ALA A 77 7.04 27.35 8.50
CA ALA A 77 6.80 27.19 9.95
C ALA A 77 6.73 28.53 10.70
N GLY A 78 6.94 29.69 10.03
CA GLY A 78 7.02 31.01 10.65
C GLY A 78 8.20 31.13 11.63
N LYS A 79 9.36 30.58 11.27
CA LYS A 79 10.58 30.54 12.06
C LYS A 79 11.73 31.23 11.34
N ASP A 80 12.61 31.88 12.10
CA ASP A 80 13.81 32.52 11.58
C ASP A 80 14.89 31.49 11.20
N SER A 81 14.83 30.29 11.72
CA SER A 81 15.81 29.24 11.45
C SER A 81 15.18 27.85 11.39
N TYR A 82 15.70 27.00 10.50
CA TYR A 82 15.32 25.57 10.44
C TYR A 82 15.50 24.84 11.78
N LYS A 83 16.45 25.24 12.60
CA LYS A 83 16.70 24.64 13.93
C LYS A 83 15.52 24.85 14.90
N ASP A 84 14.72 25.87 14.66
CA ASP A 84 13.57 26.21 15.50
C ASP A 84 12.26 25.57 15.00
N VAL A 85 12.31 24.88 13.85
CA VAL A 85 11.19 24.14 13.29
C VAL A 85 10.96 22.86 14.12
N LYS A 86 9.74 22.72 14.64
CA LYS A 86 9.34 21.52 15.38
C LYS A 86 8.67 20.53 14.43
N PHE A 87 9.31 19.41 14.21
CA PHE A 87 8.78 18.30 13.44
C PHE A 87 8.02 17.34 14.34
N ILE A 88 6.97 16.77 13.80
CA ILE A 88 6.23 15.66 14.40
C ILE A 88 6.43 14.42 13.51
N GLN A 89 6.58 13.25 14.12
CA GLN A 89 6.60 12.00 13.38
C GLN A 89 5.22 11.73 12.79
N PHE A 90 5.19 11.14 11.59
CA PHE A 90 3.93 10.83 10.92
C PHE A 90 3.04 9.90 11.76
N SER A 91 3.64 8.92 12.45
CA SER A 91 2.93 8.02 13.37
C SER A 91 2.21 8.78 14.50
N ASP A 92 2.87 9.79 15.08
CA ASP A 92 2.31 10.60 16.18
C ASP A 92 1.19 11.50 15.68
N TYR A 93 1.37 12.08 14.48
CA TYR A 93 0.31 12.85 13.83
C TYR A 93 -0.90 11.97 13.50
N ALA A 94 -0.68 10.80 12.93
CA ALA A 94 -1.74 9.86 12.61
C ALA A 94 -2.48 9.38 13.87
N ALA A 95 -1.74 9.07 14.94
CA ALA A 95 -2.33 8.70 16.24
C ALA A 95 -3.17 9.83 16.84
N ALA A 96 -2.69 11.08 16.77
CA ALA A 96 -3.43 12.25 17.27
C ALA A 96 -4.70 12.54 16.45
N LYS A 97 -4.71 12.21 15.15
CA LYS A 97 -5.88 12.37 14.26
C LYS A 97 -6.85 11.19 14.33
N ALA A 98 -6.34 10.00 14.61
CA ALA A 98 -7.15 8.80 14.79
C ALA A 98 -7.79 8.81 16.17
N THR A 99 -8.85 9.62 16.37
CA THR A 99 -9.66 9.55 17.57
C THR A 99 -10.64 8.36 17.44
N PRO A 100 -10.37 7.22 18.08
CA PRO A 100 -11.31 6.10 18.05
C PRO A 100 -12.61 6.54 18.75
N ASN A 101 -13.74 6.32 18.12
CA ASN A 101 -15.04 6.52 18.77
C ASN A 101 -15.28 5.37 19.75
N LEU A 102 -14.76 5.51 20.96
CA LEU A 102 -14.86 4.51 22.04
C LEU A 102 -16.31 4.28 22.51
N THR A 103 -17.25 5.13 22.10
CA THR A 103 -18.68 4.99 22.43
C THR A 103 -19.49 4.35 21.30
N ALA A 104 -18.83 3.98 20.20
CA ALA A 104 -19.49 3.31 19.09
C ALA A 104 -20.06 1.95 19.53
N LYS A 105 -21.36 1.77 19.31
CA LYS A 105 -22.06 0.48 19.59
C LYS A 105 -21.89 -0.53 18.46
N LYS A 106 -21.34 -0.11 17.33
CA LYS A 106 -21.13 -0.91 16.12
C LYS A 106 -19.68 -0.71 15.67
N ASN A 107 -18.97 -1.81 15.45
CA ASN A 107 -17.57 -1.82 15.09
C ASN A 107 -17.34 -2.47 13.72
N ILE A 108 -16.25 -2.10 13.09
CA ILE A 108 -15.66 -2.81 11.95
C ILE A 108 -14.38 -3.46 12.47
N ALA A 109 -14.24 -4.76 12.33
CA ALA A 109 -12.99 -5.43 12.66
C ALA A 109 -12.03 -5.35 11.46
N VAL A 110 -10.80 -4.95 11.72
CA VAL A 110 -9.71 -5.03 10.73
C VAL A 110 -8.73 -6.09 11.21
N ILE A 111 -8.56 -7.15 10.42
CA ILE A 111 -7.64 -8.25 10.72
C ILE A 111 -6.46 -8.13 9.78
N TYR A 112 -5.26 -7.88 10.34
CA TYR A 112 -4.02 -7.77 9.58
C TYR A 112 -3.35 -9.13 9.46
N ALA A 113 -3.29 -9.68 8.26
CA ALA A 113 -2.66 -10.95 7.92
C ALA A 113 -1.36 -10.66 7.13
N ASN A 114 -0.26 -10.49 7.85
CA ASN A 114 1.04 -10.17 7.30
C ASN A 114 2.01 -11.37 7.44
N GLY A 115 2.78 -11.66 6.41
CA GLY A 115 3.82 -12.69 6.41
C GLY A 115 3.40 -14.01 5.75
N ASN A 116 4.19 -15.05 5.97
CA ASN A 116 3.95 -16.38 5.41
C ASN A 116 2.78 -17.09 6.11
N ILE A 117 2.04 -17.90 5.38
CA ILE A 117 0.95 -18.71 5.92
C ILE A 117 1.53 -20.05 6.38
N LEU A 118 1.51 -20.29 7.68
CA LEU A 118 2.12 -21.45 8.35
C LEU A 118 1.10 -22.21 9.18
N GLU A 119 1.35 -23.50 9.39
CA GLU A 119 0.56 -24.30 10.34
C GLU A 119 1.01 -24.06 11.79
N GLN A 120 2.29 -23.81 11.99
CA GLN A 120 2.87 -23.51 13.29
C GLN A 120 2.46 -22.11 13.77
N ASP A 121 2.30 -21.96 15.08
CA ASP A 121 2.06 -20.64 15.66
C ASP A 121 3.35 -19.83 15.73
N ASP A 122 3.39 -18.75 14.96
CA ASP A 122 4.50 -17.79 14.87
C ASP A 122 3.92 -16.38 14.93
N PRO A 123 4.31 -15.55 15.91
CA PRO A 123 3.77 -14.21 16.08
C PRO A 123 4.06 -13.27 14.88
N ASN A 124 5.10 -13.53 14.11
CA ASN A 124 5.51 -12.71 12.95
C ASN A 124 4.90 -13.18 11.63
N ASN A 125 4.15 -14.28 11.66
CA ASN A 125 3.57 -14.91 10.47
C ASN A 125 2.07 -15.21 10.67
N ILE A 126 1.42 -15.68 9.61
CA ILE A 126 0.01 -16.03 9.60
C ILE A 126 -0.12 -17.50 9.97
N SER A 127 -0.46 -17.79 11.24
CA SER A 127 -0.78 -19.14 11.68
C SER A 127 -2.23 -19.51 11.32
N GLY A 128 -2.44 -20.66 10.68
CA GLY A 128 -3.76 -21.12 10.26
C GLY A 128 -4.76 -21.20 11.42
N ASP A 129 -4.40 -21.87 12.51
CA ASP A 129 -5.29 -22.07 13.67
C ASP A 129 -5.54 -20.75 14.43
N ARG A 130 -4.50 -19.93 14.60
CA ARG A 130 -4.64 -18.64 15.29
C ARG A 130 -5.56 -17.69 14.53
N PHE A 131 -5.36 -17.54 13.21
CA PHE A 131 -6.18 -16.66 12.42
C PHE A 131 -7.61 -17.17 12.24
N ALA A 132 -7.82 -18.45 12.04
CA ALA A 132 -9.14 -19.06 12.06
C ALA A 132 -9.86 -18.76 13.39
N GLY A 133 -9.16 -18.93 14.53
CA GLY A 133 -9.73 -18.60 15.85
C GLY A 133 -10.04 -17.11 16.03
N ILE A 134 -9.24 -16.19 15.48
CA ILE A 134 -9.52 -14.74 15.48
C ILE A 134 -10.79 -14.46 14.68
N ILE A 135 -10.89 -15.00 13.46
CA ILE A 135 -12.03 -14.79 12.57
C ILE A 135 -13.31 -15.35 13.20
N ALA A 136 -13.25 -16.53 13.81
CA ALA A 136 -14.38 -17.13 14.52
C ALA A 136 -14.89 -16.25 15.69
N LYS A 137 -13.97 -15.68 16.48
CA LYS A 137 -14.32 -14.71 17.54
C LYS A 137 -15.00 -13.46 16.98
N VAL A 138 -14.44 -12.89 15.92
CA VAL A 138 -15.00 -11.71 15.24
C VAL A 138 -16.39 -12.04 14.65
N ARG A 139 -16.57 -13.24 14.11
CA ARG A 139 -17.85 -13.73 13.61
C ARG A 139 -18.91 -13.79 14.73
N ALA A 140 -18.53 -14.27 15.90
CA ALA A 140 -19.43 -14.42 17.05
C ALA A 140 -19.76 -13.08 17.74
N ASP A 141 -18.90 -12.06 17.63
CA ASP A 141 -19.11 -10.76 18.27
C ASP A 141 -20.24 -9.98 17.60
N SER A 142 -21.35 -9.81 18.28
CA SER A 142 -22.53 -9.08 17.79
C SER A 142 -22.31 -7.58 17.61
N THR A 143 -21.29 -6.99 18.23
CA THR A 143 -20.94 -5.57 18.05
C THR A 143 -20.21 -5.33 16.74
N VAL A 144 -19.49 -6.31 16.22
CA VAL A 144 -18.82 -6.25 14.92
C VAL A 144 -19.82 -6.44 13.79
N LYS A 145 -19.94 -5.46 12.92
CA LYS A 145 -20.92 -5.43 11.81
C LYS A 145 -20.32 -5.72 10.44
N ALA A 146 -19.01 -5.58 10.29
CA ALA A 146 -18.28 -5.91 9.08
C ALA A 146 -16.83 -6.24 9.41
N VAL A 147 -16.16 -6.97 8.52
CA VAL A 147 -14.75 -7.35 8.64
C VAL A 147 -13.98 -6.86 7.44
N VAL A 148 -12.82 -6.26 7.66
CA VAL A 148 -11.80 -6.03 6.65
C VAL A 148 -10.66 -7.03 6.92
N PHE A 149 -10.42 -7.93 5.99
CA PHE A 149 -9.31 -8.87 6.05
C PHE A 149 -8.18 -8.31 5.20
N ARG A 150 -7.20 -7.67 5.86
CA ARG A 150 -6.05 -7.03 5.21
C ARG A 150 -4.93 -8.04 5.06
N VAL A 151 -4.67 -8.46 3.82
CA VAL A 151 -3.68 -9.48 3.48
C VAL A 151 -2.44 -8.83 2.88
N ASN A 152 -1.28 -9.20 3.40
CA ASN A 152 0.03 -8.90 2.82
C ASN A 152 0.90 -10.15 2.95
N SER A 153 0.75 -11.09 2.01
CA SER A 153 1.30 -12.44 2.12
C SER A 153 1.72 -13.02 0.77
N PRO A 154 2.91 -13.62 0.68
CA PRO A 154 3.31 -14.41 -0.49
C PRO A 154 2.60 -15.77 -0.56
N GLY A 155 1.79 -16.12 0.45
CA GLY A 155 1.16 -17.42 0.60
C GLY A 155 1.87 -18.32 1.61
N GLY A 156 1.66 -19.61 1.48
CA GLY A 156 2.25 -20.62 2.35
C GLY A 156 1.54 -21.97 2.26
N THR A 157 1.33 -22.66 3.38
CA THR A 157 0.77 -24.00 3.38
C THR A 157 -0.72 -23.99 3.03
N VAL A 158 -1.12 -24.95 2.21
CA VAL A 158 -2.52 -25.11 1.76
C VAL A 158 -3.45 -25.36 2.94
N LEU A 159 -3.03 -26.20 3.89
CA LEU A 159 -3.86 -26.57 5.05
C LEU A 159 -4.16 -25.35 5.93
N ALA A 160 -3.16 -24.52 6.23
CA ALA A 160 -3.36 -23.31 7.01
C ALA A 160 -4.24 -22.29 6.28
N ALA A 161 -4.02 -22.09 4.98
CA ALA A 161 -4.84 -21.21 4.15
C ALA A 161 -6.31 -21.70 4.09
N SER A 162 -6.53 -23.01 3.98
CA SER A 162 -7.88 -23.61 3.95
C SER A 162 -8.64 -23.38 5.24
N LYS A 163 -7.99 -23.53 6.41
CA LYS A 163 -8.62 -23.24 7.72
C LYS A 163 -9.08 -21.77 7.81
N ILE A 164 -8.24 -20.85 7.36
CA ILE A 164 -8.57 -19.41 7.34
C ILE A 164 -9.73 -19.15 6.39
N LYS A 165 -9.67 -19.71 5.19
CA LYS A 165 -10.72 -19.57 4.18
C LYS A 165 -12.07 -20.07 4.68
N GLU A 166 -12.10 -21.23 5.32
CA GLU A 166 -13.34 -21.80 5.88
C GLU A 166 -14.00 -20.84 6.87
N GLU A 167 -13.23 -20.26 7.79
CA GLU A 167 -13.76 -19.29 8.75
C GLU A 167 -14.17 -17.97 8.08
N ILE A 168 -13.49 -17.54 7.03
CA ILE A 168 -13.92 -16.40 6.21
C ILE A 168 -15.27 -16.68 5.55
N ASP A 169 -15.46 -17.86 4.95
CA ASP A 169 -16.70 -18.24 4.29
C ASP A 169 -17.87 -18.32 5.30
N LEU A 170 -17.66 -18.90 6.47
CA LEU A 170 -18.61 -18.91 7.57
C LEU A 170 -18.97 -17.49 8.04
N THR A 171 -17.99 -16.60 8.08
CA THR A 171 -18.19 -15.20 8.48
C THR A 171 -18.96 -14.42 7.41
N ARG A 172 -18.67 -14.63 6.12
CA ARG A 172 -19.39 -14.01 5.00
C ARG A 172 -20.87 -14.35 4.98
N ALA A 173 -21.25 -15.50 5.49
CA ALA A 173 -22.66 -15.89 5.61
C ALA A 173 -23.46 -15.02 6.59
N VAL A 174 -22.80 -14.34 7.52
CA VAL A 174 -23.47 -13.57 8.60
C VAL A 174 -23.04 -12.11 8.68
N LYS A 175 -21.90 -11.73 8.08
CA LYS A 175 -21.35 -10.36 8.09
C LYS A 175 -20.64 -10.08 6.77
N PRO A 176 -20.67 -8.82 6.26
CA PRO A 176 -19.82 -8.43 5.14
C PRO A 176 -18.34 -8.63 5.48
N VAL A 177 -17.60 -9.28 4.59
CA VAL A 177 -16.13 -9.43 4.65
C VAL A 177 -15.54 -8.84 3.39
N ILE A 178 -14.63 -7.88 3.55
CA ILE A 178 -13.90 -7.21 2.46
C ILE A 178 -12.44 -7.66 2.51
N ALA A 179 -11.94 -8.22 1.42
CA ALA A 179 -10.51 -8.44 1.26
C ALA A 179 -9.82 -7.12 0.86
N SER A 180 -8.73 -6.80 1.54
CA SER A 180 -7.88 -5.66 1.22
C SER A 180 -6.45 -6.16 1.10
N TYR A 181 -5.84 -5.97 -0.05
CA TYR A 181 -4.50 -6.47 -0.32
C TYR A 181 -3.43 -5.42 -0.01
N GLY A 182 -2.26 -5.89 0.46
CA GLY A 182 -1.04 -5.12 0.62
C GLY A 182 -0.17 -5.18 -0.63
N ASP A 183 1.14 -5.20 -0.42
CA ASP A 183 2.12 -5.30 -1.51
C ASP A 183 2.14 -6.69 -2.13
N TYR A 184 1.77 -7.71 -1.35
CA TYR A 184 1.69 -9.11 -1.77
C TYR A 184 0.33 -9.71 -1.49
N ALA A 185 -0.21 -10.40 -2.48
CA ALA A 185 -1.34 -11.31 -2.35
C ALA A 185 -1.15 -12.44 -3.35
N ALA A 186 -0.34 -13.43 -3.00
CA ALA A 186 0.05 -14.50 -3.90
C ALA A 186 -0.23 -15.87 -3.29
N SER A 187 -0.47 -16.89 -4.15
CA SER A 187 -0.75 -18.27 -3.73
C SER A 187 -1.86 -18.32 -2.68
N GLY A 188 -1.63 -18.98 -1.52
CA GLY A 188 -2.60 -19.03 -0.41
C GLY A 188 -2.96 -17.66 0.20
N GLY A 189 -2.23 -16.57 -0.12
CA GLY A 189 -2.55 -15.21 0.30
C GLY A 189 -3.61 -14.53 -0.56
N TYR A 190 -3.87 -15.07 -1.75
CA TYR A 190 -4.92 -14.64 -2.68
C TYR A 190 -6.20 -15.43 -2.46
#